data_feecddc4a0afdef18926f713dba611e2
#
_entry.id   feecddc4a0afdef18926f713dba611e2
#
_cell.length_a   1.000
_cell.length_b   1.000
_cell.length_c   1.000
_cell.angle_alpha   90.00
_cell.angle_beta   90.00
_cell.angle_gamma   90.00
#
_symmetry.space_group_name_H-M   'P 1'
#
loop_
_entity.id
_entity.type
_entity.pdbx_description
1 polymer ?
#
loop_
_entity_poly.entity_id
_entity_poly.type
_entity_poly.pdbx_seq_one_letter_code
_entity_poly.pdbx_strand_id
1 'polypeptide(L)'
;MKILLSCLSFREFTGSELYFYELSSAFQKAGHDVSLYSPFVDLPLKDKTSGITFPSRDDIDKESYDLLIFSHGSVTWNYIKNVNAKKIINVVHSEVLDLEQPIQSEKIDLYVGIRPSIVNYIVDKIGSSNKPVKLIYNPFDTSRFNPQRGKKKKSIKDKIVLFPGSLDYLRYQPLKYLLDLSEKQNFKVLHVGRNDYTTVHPNFTTQEPVWEVEQYYKQCDIVSGIFLGRTSIEGLLCGKKVLQFDVDKEGKIKKVYWHQ
;
A
#
# COMPACT_ATOMS: atom_id res chain seq x y z
N MET A 1 -16.01 -13.19 -15.29
CA MET A 1 -15.18 -12.33 -16.14
C MET A 1 -13.76 -12.83 -16.09
N LYS A 2 -13.01 -12.65 -17.18
CA LYS A 2 -11.57 -12.85 -17.22
C LYS A 2 -10.87 -11.50 -16.92
N ILE A 3 -10.12 -11.45 -15.82
CA ILE A 3 -9.54 -10.22 -15.28
C ILE A 3 -8.03 -10.32 -15.27
N LEU A 4 -7.34 -9.32 -15.84
CA LEU A 4 -5.91 -9.15 -15.69
C LEU A 4 -5.62 -8.03 -14.68
N LEU A 5 -4.88 -8.35 -13.64
CA LEU A 5 -4.30 -7.38 -12.72
C LEU A 5 -2.83 -7.16 -13.07
N SER A 6 -2.32 -5.93 -12.95
CA SER A 6 -0.93 -5.66 -13.25
C SER A 6 -0.32 -4.57 -12.38
N CYS A 7 0.87 -4.82 -11.88
CA CYS A 7 1.71 -3.87 -11.16
C CYS A 7 3.18 -4.06 -11.55
N LEU A 8 4.02 -3.09 -11.23
CA LEU A 8 5.44 -3.15 -11.58
C LEU A 8 6.16 -4.31 -10.89
N SER A 9 5.86 -4.53 -9.62
CA SER A 9 6.50 -5.57 -8.80
C SER A 9 5.44 -6.33 -8.01
N PHE A 10 5.66 -7.63 -7.83
CA PHE A 10 4.86 -8.50 -6.99
C PHE A 10 5.79 -9.49 -6.25
N ARG A 11 6.59 -8.95 -5.33
CA ARG A 11 7.67 -9.68 -4.62
C ARG A 11 7.62 -9.52 -3.12
N GLU A 12 7.25 -8.34 -2.63
CA GLU A 12 7.35 -7.96 -1.23
C GLU A 12 5.97 -7.67 -0.63
N PHE A 13 5.90 -7.48 0.66
CA PHE A 13 4.65 -7.12 1.37
C PHE A 13 4.46 -5.60 1.43
N THR A 14 4.62 -4.93 0.28
CA THR A 14 4.41 -3.47 0.17
C THR A 14 2.95 -3.10 -0.05
N GLY A 15 2.61 -1.83 0.11
CA GLY A 15 1.23 -1.37 0.06
C GLY A 15 0.52 -1.65 -1.27
N SER A 16 1.19 -1.37 -2.41
CA SER A 16 0.63 -1.60 -3.75
C SER A 16 0.54 -3.08 -4.12
N GLU A 17 1.51 -3.88 -3.72
CA GLU A 17 1.51 -5.33 -3.95
C GLU A 17 0.41 -6.01 -3.13
N LEU A 18 0.27 -5.64 -1.86
CA LEU A 18 -0.83 -6.12 -1.01
C LEU A 18 -2.21 -5.66 -1.52
N TYR A 19 -2.30 -4.48 -2.16
CA TYR A 19 -3.52 -4.06 -2.83
C TYR A 19 -3.94 -5.07 -3.91
N PHE A 20 -3.02 -5.46 -4.79
CA PHE A 20 -3.31 -6.42 -5.85
C PHE A 20 -3.52 -7.83 -5.33
N TYR A 21 -2.83 -8.23 -4.26
CA TYR A 21 -3.11 -9.48 -3.57
C TYR A 21 -4.55 -9.54 -3.05
N GLU A 22 -4.98 -8.53 -2.31
CA GLU A 22 -6.33 -8.48 -1.73
C GLU A 22 -7.42 -8.38 -2.81
N LEU A 23 -7.15 -7.58 -3.85
CA LEU A 23 -8.07 -7.42 -4.97
C LEU A 23 -8.22 -8.73 -5.75
N SER A 24 -7.13 -9.44 -6.02
CA SER A 24 -7.15 -10.73 -6.70
C SER A 24 -7.93 -11.77 -5.90
N SER A 25 -7.69 -11.85 -4.59
CA SER A 25 -8.42 -12.73 -3.69
C SER A 25 -9.93 -12.43 -3.66
N ALA A 26 -10.29 -11.15 -3.66
CA ALA A 26 -11.70 -10.73 -3.67
C ALA A 26 -12.40 -11.12 -4.98
N PHE A 27 -11.77 -10.91 -6.13
CA PHE A 27 -12.33 -11.29 -7.42
C PHE A 27 -12.44 -12.81 -7.59
N GLN A 28 -11.47 -13.58 -7.13
CA GLN A 28 -11.55 -15.04 -7.14
C GLN A 28 -12.73 -15.55 -6.28
N LYS A 29 -12.88 -15.02 -5.06
CA LYS A 29 -14.01 -15.33 -4.19
C LYS A 29 -15.37 -14.98 -4.81
N ALA A 30 -15.39 -13.97 -5.69
CA ALA A 30 -16.56 -13.60 -6.47
C ALA A 30 -16.77 -14.47 -7.73
N GLY A 31 -15.95 -15.48 -7.96
CA GLY A 31 -16.08 -16.43 -9.07
C GLY A 31 -15.51 -15.91 -10.41
N HIS A 32 -14.57 -14.97 -10.37
CA HIS A 32 -13.90 -14.47 -11.59
C HIS A 32 -12.62 -15.26 -11.87
N ASP A 33 -12.27 -15.36 -13.14
CA ASP A 33 -10.98 -15.88 -13.62
C ASP A 33 -9.95 -14.75 -13.53
N VAL A 34 -8.95 -14.88 -12.65
CA VAL A 34 -8.02 -13.82 -12.31
C VAL A 34 -6.59 -14.23 -12.66
N SER A 35 -5.96 -13.40 -13.47
CA SER A 35 -4.53 -13.46 -13.76
C SER A 35 -3.83 -12.22 -13.20
N LEU A 36 -2.60 -12.37 -12.73
CA LEU A 36 -1.75 -11.26 -12.28
C LEU A 36 -0.45 -11.27 -13.07
N TYR A 37 -0.20 -10.19 -13.79
CA TYR A 37 1.05 -9.96 -14.50
C TYR A 37 1.88 -8.89 -13.81
N SER A 38 3.14 -9.20 -13.59
CA SER A 38 4.16 -8.23 -13.17
C SER A 38 5.48 -8.61 -13.83
N PRO A 39 6.28 -7.65 -14.31
CA PRO A 39 7.63 -7.95 -14.81
C PRO A 39 8.55 -8.51 -13.72
N PHE A 40 8.24 -8.26 -12.45
CA PHE A 40 9.02 -8.73 -11.32
C PHE A 40 8.10 -9.46 -10.33
N VAL A 41 8.03 -10.78 -10.45
CA VAL A 41 7.29 -11.68 -9.54
C VAL A 41 8.29 -12.55 -8.81
N ASP A 42 8.11 -12.69 -7.49
CA ASP A 42 8.97 -13.53 -6.66
C ASP A 42 8.25 -14.03 -5.40
N LEU A 43 8.84 -15.02 -4.73
CA LEU A 43 8.51 -15.41 -3.37
C LEU A 43 8.91 -14.27 -2.40
N PRO A 44 8.24 -14.08 -1.27
CA PRO A 44 7.22 -14.96 -0.68
C PRO A 44 5.78 -14.59 -1.03
N LEU A 45 5.51 -13.46 -1.72
CA LEU A 45 4.12 -13.00 -1.95
C LEU A 45 3.37 -13.92 -2.93
N LYS A 46 4.05 -14.42 -3.95
CA LYS A 46 3.46 -15.37 -4.91
C LYS A 46 2.88 -16.61 -4.23
N ASP A 47 3.57 -17.15 -3.23
CA ASP A 47 3.14 -18.35 -2.51
C ASP A 47 1.88 -18.14 -1.67
N LYS A 48 1.52 -16.90 -1.39
CA LYS A 48 0.27 -16.56 -0.68
C LYS A 48 -0.94 -16.52 -1.61
N THR A 49 -0.72 -16.53 -2.93
CA THR A 49 -1.78 -16.40 -3.95
C THR A 49 -2.19 -17.79 -4.49
N SER A 50 -3.10 -18.47 -3.78
CA SER A 50 -3.66 -19.74 -4.27
C SER A 50 -4.63 -19.50 -5.44
N GLY A 51 -4.45 -20.24 -6.53
CA GLY A 51 -5.38 -20.23 -7.69
C GLY A 51 -5.26 -19.01 -8.61
N ILE A 52 -4.30 -18.11 -8.39
CA ILE A 52 -4.02 -17.01 -9.33
C ILE A 52 -3.01 -17.47 -10.36
N THR A 53 -3.31 -17.20 -11.62
CA THR A 53 -2.40 -17.47 -12.74
C THR A 53 -1.42 -16.29 -12.90
N PHE A 54 -0.14 -16.60 -13.11
CA PHE A 54 0.91 -15.64 -13.41
C PHE A 54 1.39 -15.83 -14.86
N PRO A 55 0.72 -15.22 -15.84
CA PRO A 55 1.08 -15.38 -17.25
C PRO A 55 2.40 -14.69 -17.56
N SER A 56 3.08 -15.19 -18.60
CA SER A 56 4.23 -14.52 -19.18
C SER A 56 3.81 -13.25 -19.96
N ARG A 57 4.79 -12.44 -20.37
CA ARG A 57 4.54 -11.28 -21.23
C ARG A 57 3.90 -11.69 -22.55
N ASP A 58 4.39 -12.75 -23.16
CA ASP A 58 3.88 -13.24 -24.46
C ASP A 58 2.46 -13.81 -24.34
N ASP A 59 2.11 -14.36 -23.19
CA ASP A 59 0.77 -14.91 -22.96
C ASP A 59 -0.27 -13.80 -22.82
N ILE A 60 0.03 -12.73 -22.09
CA ILE A 60 -0.93 -11.62 -21.91
C ILE A 60 -1.25 -10.89 -23.21
N ASP A 61 -0.35 -10.87 -24.18
CA ASP A 61 -0.56 -10.23 -25.48
C ASP A 61 -1.41 -11.10 -26.44
N LYS A 62 -1.46 -12.42 -26.22
CA LYS A 62 -2.26 -13.36 -27.03
C LYS A 62 -3.69 -13.54 -26.50
N GLU A 63 -3.92 -13.15 -25.25
CA GLU A 63 -5.17 -13.35 -24.54
C GLU A 63 -6.07 -12.11 -24.63
N SER A 64 -7.38 -12.35 -24.43
CA SER A 64 -8.38 -11.28 -24.31
C SER A 64 -8.97 -11.27 -22.91
N TYR A 65 -9.08 -10.08 -22.33
CA TYR A 65 -9.58 -9.86 -20.99
C TYR A 65 -10.86 -9.01 -21.01
N ASP A 66 -11.77 -9.29 -20.09
CA ASP A 66 -12.93 -8.41 -19.87
C ASP A 66 -12.52 -7.12 -19.17
N LEU A 67 -11.52 -7.21 -18.28
CA LEU A 67 -11.06 -6.11 -17.44
C LEU A 67 -9.54 -6.19 -17.23
N LEU A 68 -8.86 -5.07 -17.42
CA LEU A 68 -7.47 -4.84 -17.02
C LEU A 68 -7.44 -3.77 -15.94
N ILE A 69 -6.86 -4.08 -14.77
CA ILE A 69 -6.61 -3.11 -13.70
C ILE A 69 -5.10 -3.06 -13.44
N PHE A 70 -4.53 -1.86 -13.46
CA PHE A 70 -3.11 -1.71 -13.24
C PHE A 70 -2.75 -0.48 -12.38
N SER A 71 -1.57 -0.52 -11.77
CA SER A 71 -0.95 0.62 -11.06
C SER A 71 0.48 0.85 -11.56
N HIS A 72 1.18 1.82 -10.91
CA HIS A 72 2.52 2.24 -11.31
C HIS A 72 2.55 2.67 -12.77
N GLY A 73 1.61 3.58 -13.13
CA GLY A 73 1.23 3.91 -14.49
C GLY A 73 2.40 4.21 -15.41
N SER A 74 3.32 5.09 -15.00
CA SER A 74 4.46 5.52 -15.84
C SER A 74 5.39 4.38 -16.27
N VAL A 75 5.41 3.28 -15.53
CA VAL A 75 6.29 2.13 -15.82
C VAL A 75 5.51 0.93 -16.34
N THR A 76 4.46 0.53 -15.62
CA THR A 76 3.69 -0.69 -15.94
C THR A 76 3.03 -0.61 -17.31
N TRP A 77 2.59 0.59 -17.72
CA TRP A 77 1.96 0.80 -19.02
C TRP A 77 2.81 0.32 -20.20
N ASN A 78 4.12 0.45 -20.14
CA ASN A 78 5.01 -0.02 -21.20
C ASN A 78 4.94 -1.53 -21.43
N TYR A 79 4.55 -2.28 -20.40
CA TYR A 79 4.42 -3.73 -20.49
C TYR A 79 3.03 -4.19 -20.93
N ILE A 80 1.98 -3.39 -20.72
CA ILE A 80 0.59 -3.84 -20.90
C ILE A 80 -0.21 -3.06 -21.95
N LYS A 81 0.35 -2.01 -22.58
CA LYS A 81 -0.36 -1.15 -23.53
C LYS A 81 -0.93 -1.87 -24.77
N ASN A 82 -0.43 -3.06 -25.09
CA ASN A 82 -0.88 -3.90 -26.20
C ASN A 82 -1.87 -4.98 -25.78
N VAL A 83 -2.10 -5.17 -24.49
CA VAL A 83 -3.07 -6.16 -23.98
C VAL A 83 -4.46 -5.84 -24.51
N ASN A 84 -5.15 -6.87 -25.03
CA ASN A 84 -6.53 -6.77 -25.47
C ASN A 84 -7.48 -6.89 -24.27
N ALA A 85 -8.05 -5.76 -23.84
CA ALA A 85 -9.01 -5.70 -22.74
C ALA A 85 -10.20 -4.83 -23.12
N LYS A 86 -11.43 -5.28 -22.77
CA LYS A 86 -12.66 -4.51 -23.03
C LYS A 86 -12.75 -3.24 -22.20
N LYS A 87 -12.21 -3.28 -20.97
CA LYS A 87 -12.15 -2.16 -20.03
C LYS A 87 -10.78 -2.09 -19.37
N ILE A 88 -10.26 -0.88 -19.22
CA ILE A 88 -8.94 -0.62 -18.65
C ILE A 88 -9.06 0.42 -17.52
N ILE A 89 -8.58 0.06 -16.33
CA ILE A 89 -8.59 0.92 -15.14
C ILE A 89 -7.16 1.18 -14.69
N ASN A 90 -6.80 2.47 -14.57
CA ASN A 90 -5.55 2.88 -13.94
C ASN A 90 -5.80 3.27 -12.47
N VAL A 91 -5.20 2.54 -11.55
CA VAL A 91 -5.21 2.83 -10.11
C VAL A 91 -3.96 3.59 -9.74
N VAL A 92 -4.10 4.66 -8.96
CA VAL A 92 -3.01 5.51 -8.47
C VAL A 92 -2.96 5.42 -6.95
N HIS A 93 -1.79 5.08 -6.39
CA HIS A 93 -1.59 4.89 -4.94
C HIS A 93 -0.90 6.07 -4.26
N SER A 94 -0.23 6.94 -5.01
CA SER A 94 0.53 8.06 -4.45
C SER A 94 0.56 9.26 -5.39
N GLU A 95 0.49 10.45 -4.83
CA GLU A 95 0.69 11.71 -5.53
C GLU A 95 2.15 12.22 -5.46
N VAL A 96 3.02 11.54 -4.71
CA VAL A 96 4.42 11.97 -4.51
C VAL A 96 5.44 11.11 -5.25
N LEU A 97 5.07 9.92 -5.71
CA LEU A 97 5.96 9.00 -6.40
C LEU A 97 5.79 9.10 -7.91
N ASP A 98 6.86 9.37 -8.65
CA ASP A 98 6.82 9.53 -10.11
C ASP A 98 6.30 8.28 -10.83
N LEU A 99 6.57 7.09 -10.29
CA LEU A 99 6.06 5.83 -10.86
C LEU A 99 4.53 5.72 -10.81
N GLU A 100 3.86 6.49 -9.95
CA GLU A 100 2.40 6.52 -9.76
C GLU A 100 1.70 7.57 -10.64
N GLN A 101 2.41 8.24 -11.54
CA GLN A 101 1.78 9.21 -12.43
C GLN A 101 0.70 8.52 -13.28
N PRO A 102 -0.53 9.10 -13.35
CA PRO A 102 -1.59 8.57 -14.18
C PRO A 102 -1.21 8.68 -15.66
N ILE A 103 -1.49 7.62 -16.42
CA ILE A 103 -1.20 7.58 -17.86
C ILE A 103 -2.29 8.28 -18.64
N GLN A 104 -1.92 9.25 -19.46
CA GLN A 104 -2.84 9.85 -20.42
C GLN A 104 -2.92 8.97 -21.68
N SER A 105 -4.02 8.23 -21.81
CA SER A 105 -4.27 7.37 -22.97
C SER A 105 -5.77 7.24 -23.21
N GLU A 106 -6.17 7.28 -24.49
CA GLU A 106 -7.55 7.04 -24.90
C GLU A 106 -8.04 5.62 -24.54
N LYS A 107 -7.13 4.68 -24.36
CA LYS A 107 -7.46 3.31 -23.95
C LYS A 107 -7.92 3.19 -22.51
N ILE A 108 -7.60 4.16 -21.65
CA ILE A 108 -8.05 4.13 -20.24
C ILE A 108 -9.53 4.50 -20.16
N ASP A 109 -10.33 3.65 -19.56
CA ASP A 109 -11.76 3.88 -19.34
C ASP A 109 -12.06 4.59 -18.02
N LEU A 110 -11.24 4.34 -16.99
CA LEU A 110 -11.47 4.83 -15.63
C LEU A 110 -10.14 5.03 -14.90
N TYR A 111 -10.04 6.11 -14.16
CA TYR A 111 -9.00 6.31 -13.15
C TYR A 111 -9.55 6.12 -11.75
N VAL A 112 -8.76 5.51 -10.89
CA VAL A 112 -9.10 5.28 -9.49
C VAL A 112 -8.02 5.86 -8.60
N GLY A 113 -8.41 6.78 -7.70
CA GLY A 113 -7.57 7.23 -6.58
C GLY A 113 -7.98 6.53 -5.30
N ILE A 114 -7.02 6.09 -4.50
CA ILE A 114 -7.31 5.35 -3.26
C ILE A 114 -7.59 6.25 -2.06
N ARG A 115 -7.50 7.58 -2.23
CA ARG A 115 -7.88 8.61 -1.25
C ARG A 115 -8.22 9.93 -1.94
N PRO A 116 -8.92 10.86 -1.28
CA PRO A 116 -9.39 12.11 -1.91
C PRO A 116 -8.27 12.97 -2.51
N SER A 117 -7.10 13.08 -1.86
CA SER A 117 -5.96 13.84 -2.38
C SER A 117 -5.44 13.28 -3.71
N ILE A 118 -5.44 11.95 -3.86
CA ILE A 118 -5.03 11.29 -5.11
C ILE A 118 -6.07 11.51 -6.22
N VAL A 119 -7.36 11.51 -5.90
CA VAL A 119 -8.40 11.86 -6.89
C VAL A 119 -8.16 13.27 -7.46
N ASN A 120 -7.90 14.26 -6.61
CA ASN A 120 -7.57 15.60 -7.04
C ASN A 120 -6.29 15.63 -7.90
N TYR A 121 -5.25 14.92 -7.45
CA TYR A 121 -4.01 14.78 -8.21
C TYR A 121 -4.22 14.18 -9.61
N ILE A 122 -5.05 13.13 -9.73
CA ILE A 122 -5.39 12.53 -11.03
C ILE A 122 -6.09 13.55 -11.92
N VAL A 123 -7.13 14.23 -11.40
CA VAL A 123 -7.87 15.26 -12.14
C VAL A 123 -6.94 16.34 -12.67
N ASP A 124 -6.04 16.84 -11.84
CA ASP A 124 -5.06 17.85 -12.24
C ASP A 124 -4.11 17.34 -13.34
N LYS A 125 -3.71 16.08 -13.28
CA LYS A 125 -2.76 15.47 -14.23
C LYS A 125 -3.37 15.10 -15.57
N ILE A 126 -4.59 14.57 -15.58
CA ILE A 126 -5.27 14.20 -16.83
C ILE A 126 -5.92 15.40 -17.53
N GLY A 127 -6.05 16.54 -16.86
CA GLY A 127 -6.52 17.81 -17.41
C GLY A 127 -7.92 17.71 -18.01
N SER A 128 -8.07 18.19 -19.26
CA SER A 128 -9.35 18.20 -19.98
C SER A 128 -9.83 16.84 -20.51
N SER A 129 -9.21 15.74 -20.09
CA SER A 129 -9.69 14.40 -20.42
C SER A 129 -11.09 14.18 -19.83
N ASN A 130 -12.05 13.78 -20.68
CA ASN A 130 -13.40 13.43 -20.23
C ASN A 130 -13.49 12.06 -19.55
N LYS A 131 -12.36 11.47 -19.16
CA LYS A 131 -12.33 10.16 -18.52
C LYS A 131 -12.79 10.26 -17.06
N PRO A 132 -13.65 9.35 -16.60
CA PRO A 132 -14.10 9.36 -15.20
C PRO A 132 -12.96 9.10 -14.23
N VAL A 133 -12.99 9.81 -13.10
CA VAL A 133 -12.10 9.56 -11.95
C VAL A 133 -12.98 9.21 -10.75
N LYS A 134 -12.65 8.14 -10.07
CA LYS A 134 -13.40 7.67 -8.88
C LYS A 134 -12.49 7.47 -7.67
N LEU A 135 -13.07 7.70 -6.49
CA LEU A 135 -12.50 7.33 -5.22
C LEU A 135 -12.92 5.90 -4.90
N ILE A 136 -11.93 4.99 -4.80
CA ILE A 136 -12.13 3.63 -4.30
C ILE A 136 -10.99 3.35 -3.33
N TYR A 137 -11.33 3.20 -2.05
CA TYR A 137 -10.34 2.94 -1.00
C TYR A 137 -9.67 1.57 -1.15
N ASN A 138 -8.52 1.41 -0.49
CA ASN A 138 -7.82 0.13 -0.45
C ASN A 138 -8.73 -0.99 0.09
N PRO A 139 -8.66 -2.19 -0.51
CA PRO A 139 -9.27 -3.37 0.10
C PRO A 139 -8.49 -3.78 1.36
N PHE A 140 -9.19 -4.30 2.36
CA PHE A 140 -8.61 -4.82 3.59
C PHE A 140 -9.28 -6.13 4.00
N ASP A 141 -8.47 -7.09 4.39
CA ASP A 141 -8.97 -8.31 5.04
C ASP A 141 -9.30 -8.04 6.52
N THR A 142 -10.56 -7.73 6.80
CA THR A 142 -11.05 -7.44 8.16
C THR A 142 -11.05 -8.68 9.08
N SER A 143 -10.86 -9.88 8.56
CA SER A 143 -10.65 -11.07 9.37
C SER A 143 -9.26 -11.08 10.02
N ARG A 144 -8.26 -10.52 9.35
CA ARG A 144 -6.89 -10.34 9.85
C ARG A 144 -6.76 -9.11 10.74
N PHE A 145 -7.26 -7.98 10.24
CA PHE A 145 -7.17 -6.67 10.92
C PHE A 145 -8.48 -6.39 11.66
N ASN A 146 -8.53 -6.74 12.94
CA ASN A 146 -9.70 -6.54 13.79
C ASN A 146 -9.30 -6.16 15.22
N PRO A 147 -10.18 -5.44 15.96
CA PRO A 147 -9.89 -5.03 17.31
C PRO A 147 -9.78 -6.21 18.28
N GLN A 148 -8.75 -6.22 19.10
CA GLN A 148 -8.67 -7.15 20.22
C GLN A 148 -9.39 -6.58 21.45
N ARG A 149 -10.37 -7.32 21.96
CA ARG A 149 -11.05 -6.98 23.21
C ARG A 149 -10.14 -7.28 24.41
N GLY A 150 -10.11 -6.38 25.39
CA GLY A 150 -9.65 -6.70 26.76
C GLY A 150 -8.18 -6.44 27.10
N LYS A 151 -7.43 -5.61 26.38
CA LYS A 151 -6.08 -5.24 26.82
C LYS A 151 -6.09 -4.28 28.00
N LYS A 152 -5.32 -4.60 29.08
CA LYS A 152 -5.08 -3.70 30.20
C LYS A 152 -4.33 -2.44 29.75
N LYS A 153 -4.67 -1.26 30.31
CA LYS A 153 -3.89 -0.03 30.10
C LYS A 153 -2.47 -0.23 30.61
N LYS A 154 -1.48 0.01 29.74
CA LYS A 154 -0.06 -0.02 30.10
C LYS A 154 0.41 1.36 30.60
N SER A 155 1.46 1.38 31.41
CA SER A 155 2.23 2.59 31.70
C SER A 155 2.81 3.17 30.41
N ILE A 156 3.09 4.47 30.36
CA ILE A 156 3.69 5.11 29.19
C ILE A 156 5.08 4.53 28.87
N LYS A 157 5.83 4.13 29.89
CA LYS A 157 7.16 3.51 29.75
C LYS A 157 7.15 2.15 29.07
N ASP A 158 5.99 1.47 29.09
CA ASP A 158 5.80 0.16 28.48
C ASP A 158 5.10 0.25 27.12
N LYS A 159 4.87 1.45 26.61
CA LYS A 159 4.18 1.65 25.34
C LYS A 159 5.11 1.37 24.16
N ILE A 160 4.51 0.75 23.17
CA ILE A 160 5.14 0.45 21.88
C ILE A 160 4.44 1.25 20.80
N VAL A 161 5.20 2.07 20.10
CA VAL A 161 4.78 2.70 18.85
C VAL A 161 5.26 1.82 17.71
N LEU A 162 4.32 1.23 16.98
CA LEU A 162 4.61 0.46 15.76
C LEU A 162 4.74 1.42 14.57
N PHE A 163 5.84 1.31 13.84
CA PHE A 163 6.11 2.05 12.61
C PHE A 163 6.28 1.05 11.45
N PRO A 164 5.17 0.58 10.83
CA PRO A 164 5.22 -0.50 9.86
C PRO A 164 5.41 0.01 8.43
N GLY A 165 5.92 -0.87 7.57
CA GLY A 165 6.16 -0.61 6.15
C GLY A 165 7.62 -0.31 5.82
N SER A 166 7.93 -0.11 4.55
CA SER A 166 9.32 0.16 4.13
C SER A 166 9.82 1.47 4.70
N LEU A 167 10.98 1.45 5.34
CA LEU A 167 11.67 2.65 5.82
C LEU A 167 12.50 3.22 4.68
N ASP A 168 11.87 4.02 3.85
CA ASP A 168 12.44 4.77 2.73
C ASP A 168 12.69 6.25 3.09
N TYR A 169 13.13 7.05 2.14
CA TYR A 169 13.44 8.46 2.35
C TYR A 169 12.22 9.29 2.81
N LEU A 170 10.99 8.93 2.43
CA LEU A 170 9.77 9.62 2.86
C LEU A 170 9.47 9.36 4.35
N ARG A 171 9.88 8.21 4.86
CA ARG A 171 9.61 7.78 6.25
C ARG A 171 10.76 8.06 7.21
N TYR A 172 11.94 8.41 6.69
CA TYR A 172 13.11 8.62 7.54
C TYR A 172 12.95 9.78 8.53
N GLN A 173 12.45 10.94 8.09
CA GLN A 173 12.22 12.09 8.98
C GLN A 173 11.10 11.83 10.01
N PRO A 174 9.95 11.25 9.64
CA PRO A 174 8.97 10.75 10.60
C PRO A 174 9.53 9.79 11.66
N LEU A 175 10.36 8.82 11.27
CA LEU A 175 11.01 7.93 12.22
C LEU A 175 11.92 8.72 13.19
N LYS A 176 12.78 9.59 12.66
CA LYS A 176 13.68 10.41 13.46
C LYS A 176 12.92 11.25 14.50
N TYR A 177 11.82 11.89 14.07
CA TYR A 177 10.93 12.62 14.98
C TYR A 177 10.38 11.71 16.11
N LEU A 178 9.97 10.49 15.80
CA LEU A 178 9.49 9.53 16.79
C LEU A 178 10.59 9.11 17.77
N LEU A 179 11.82 8.94 17.30
CA LEU A 179 12.95 8.56 18.13
C LEU A 179 13.31 9.69 19.11
N ASP A 180 13.39 10.94 18.65
CA ASP A 180 13.61 12.11 19.50
C ASP A 180 12.50 12.26 20.57
N LEU A 181 11.26 11.94 20.19
CA LEU A 181 10.13 11.96 21.12
C LEU A 181 10.20 10.80 22.13
N SER A 182 10.69 9.63 21.68
CA SER A 182 10.80 8.44 22.54
C SER A 182 11.79 8.60 23.66
N GLU A 183 12.86 9.37 23.47
CA GLU A 183 13.80 9.72 24.53
C GLU A 183 13.14 10.57 25.62
N LYS A 184 12.33 11.56 25.21
CA LYS A 184 11.66 12.50 26.11
C LYS A 184 10.52 11.85 26.90
N GLN A 185 9.82 10.91 26.29
CA GLN A 185 8.59 10.30 26.83
C GLN A 185 8.78 8.84 27.27
N ASN A 186 9.99 8.27 27.05
CA ASN A 186 10.38 6.92 27.44
C ASN A 186 9.43 5.81 26.95
N PHE A 187 9.19 5.74 25.61
CA PHE A 187 8.49 4.66 24.96
C PHE A 187 9.41 3.95 23.93
N LYS A 188 9.00 2.80 23.43
CA LYS A 188 9.74 2.05 22.41
C LYS A 188 9.13 2.24 21.02
N VAL A 189 9.98 2.29 20.01
CA VAL A 189 9.59 2.31 18.59
C VAL A 189 9.98 0.97 17.97
N LEU A 190 8.99 0.24 17.46
CA LEU A 190 9.18 -1.01 16.74
C LEU A 190 8.89 -0.77 15.26
N HIS A 191 9.88 -0.95 14.42
CA HIS A 191 9.73 -0.97 12.97
C HIS A 191 9.57 -2.40 12.48
N VAL A 192 8.64 -2.61 11.53
CA VAL A 192 8.44 -3.90 10.83
C VAL A 192 8.31 -3.61 9.35
N GLY A 193 9.32 -4.00 8.58
CA GLY A 193 9.38 -3.75 7.14
C GLY A 193 10.80 -3.67 6.62
N ARG A 194 10.94 -3.46 5.30
CA ARG A 194 12.24 -3.22 4.69
C ARG A 194 12.85 -1.95 5.27
N ASN A 195 14.11 -2.02 5.63
CA ASN A 195 14.86 -0.90 6.20
C ASN A 195 16.03 -0.52 5.30
N ASP A 196 15.91 0.61 4.61
CA ASP A 196 16.94 1.14 3.73
C ASP A 196 17.98 2.00 4.48
N TYR A 197 17.85 2.15 5.82
CA TYR A 197 18.69 3.00 6.64
C TYR A 197 19.27 2.26 7.85
N THR A 198 20.55 2.49 8.14
CA THR A 198 21.14 2.04 9.40
C THR A 198 20.79 3.04 10.49
N THR A 199 19.94 2.65 11.43
CA THR A 199 19.54 3.48 12.57
C THR A 199 19.87 2.75 13.87
N VAL A 200 20.74 3.33 14.69
CA VAL A 200 21.08 2.82 16.02
C VAL A 200 20.48 3.78 17.07
N HIS A 201 19.55 3.29 17.88
CA HIS A 201 18.91 4.08 18.90
C HIS A 201 18.40 3.17 20.05
N PRO A 202 18.57 3.52 21.34
CA PRO A 202 18.25 2.63 22.47
C PRO A 202 16.76 2.28 22.58
N ASN A 203 15.88 3.11 22.01
CA ASN A 203 14.44 2.88 21.98
C ASN A 203 13.93 2.33 20.64
N PHE A 204 14.80 1.95 19.72
CA PHE A 204 14.43 1.47 18.37
C PHE A 204 14.76 0.00 18.19
N THR A 205 13.82 -0.73 17.63
CA THR A 205 14.01 -2.11 17.17
C THR A 205 13.42 -2.24 15.78
N THR A 206 14.12 -2.90 14.88
CA THR A 206 13.65 -3.21 13.52
C THR A 206 13.49 -4.71 13.33
N GLN A 207 12.49 -5.09 12.53
CA GLN A 207 12.18 -6.45 12.11
C GLN A 207 12.02 -6.46 10.60
N GLU A 208 12.47 -7.53 9.96
CA GLU A 208 12.24 -7.77 8.53
C GLU A 208 10.75 -7.82 8.19
N PRO A 209 10.38 -7.60 6.90
CA PRO A 209 9.01 -7.72 6.46
C PRO A 209 8.44 -9.12 6.77
N VAL A 210 7.24 -9.16 7.32
CA VAL A 210 6.55 -10.41 7.64
C VAL A 210 5.13 -10.40 7.07
N TRP A 211 4.63 -11.59 6.74
CA TRP A 211 3.26 -11.74 6.27
C TRP A 211 2.24 -11.48 7.38
N GLU A 212 2.50 -12.02 8.58
CA GLU A 212 1.61 -11.94 9.74
C GLU A 212 1.77 -10.61 10.51
N VAL A 213 1.84 -9.48 9.79
CA VAL A 213 2.06 -8.15 10.38
C VAL A 213 0.98 -7.76 11.40
N GLU A 214 -0.23 -8.32 11.30
CA GLU A 214 -1.32 -8.10 12.26
C GLU A 214 -0.98 -8.50 13.70
N GLN A 215 -0.01 -9.39 13.90
CA GLN A 215 0.47 -9.75 15.25
C GLN A 215 1.16 -8.55 15.94
N TYR A 216 1.87 -7.72 15.20
CA TYR A 216 2.51 -6.52 15.71
C TYR A 216 1.50 -5.42 16.02
N TYR A 217 0.49 -5.25 15.17
CA TYR A 217 -0.65 -4.37 15.49
C TYR A 217 -1.35 -4.79 16.77
N LYS A 218 -1.50 -6.08 17.04
CA LYS A 218 -2.09 -6.59 18.26
C LYS A 218 -1.26 -6.25 19.50
N GLN A 219 0.05 -6.18 19.40
CA GLN A 219 0.98 -5.96 20.53
C GLN A 219 1.28 -4.48 20.79
N CYS A 220 1.21 -3.62 19.79
CA CYS A 220 1.49 -2.20 19.93
C CYS A 220 0.36 -1.44 20.64
N ASP A 221 0.65 -0.23 21.07
CA ASP A 221 -0.31 0.69 21.69
C ASP A 221 -0.73 1.81 20.72
N ILE A 222 0.20 2.23 19.87
CA ILE A 222 0.04 3.28 18.86
C ILE A 222 0.64 2.78 17.56
N VAL A 223 0.03 3.11 16.45
CA VAL A 223 0.60 2.91 15.12
C VAL A 223 1.01 4.26 14.55
N SER A 224 2.13 4.32 13.87
CA SER A 224 2.57 5.52 13.18
C SER A 224 2.85 5.22 11.71
N GLY A 225 2.56 6.18 10.85
CA GLY A 225 2.77 6.06 9.41
C GLY A 225 2.71 7.40 8.69
N ILE A 226 2.94 7.38 7.39
CA ILE A 226 2.82 8.57 6.54
C ILE A 226 1.49 8.55 5.78
N PHE A 227 0.95 9.73 5.56
CA PHE A 227 -0.32 9.96 4.86
C PHE A 227 -1.47 9.11 5.39
N LEU A 228 -2.52 8.99 5.46
CA LEU A 228 -3.47 7.97 5.89
C LEU A 228 -3.38 6.72 4.98
N GLY A 229 -2.14 6.20 4.88
CA GLY A 229 -1.82 5.07 4.03
C GLY A 229 -2.30 3.73 4.60
N ARG A 230 -2.01 2.63 3.90
CA ARG A 230 -2.45 1.27 4.24
C ARG A 230 -2.16 0.92 5.71
N THR A 231 -0.94 1.11 6.16
CA THR A 231 -0.50 0.75 7.52
C THR A 231 -1.24 1.52 8.61
N SER A 232 -1.58 2.79 8.37
CA SER A 232 -2.40 3.60 9.27
C SER A 232 -3.82 3.05 9.38
N ILE A 233 -4.43 2.68 8.26
CA ILE A 233 -5.79 2.12 8.23
C ILE A 233 -5.83 0.74 8.91
N GLU A 234 -4.84 -0.12 8.67
CA GLU A 234 -4.68 -1.40 9.38
C GLU A 234 -4.62 -1.21 10.90
N GLY A 235 -3.89 -0.18 11.35
CA GLY A 235 -3.86 0.22 12.75
C GLY A 235 -5.23 0.61 13.31
N LEU A 236 -5.99 1.43 12.58
CA LEU A 236 -7.35 1.82 12.96
C LEU A 236 -8.29 0.61 12.99
N LEU A 237 -8.22 -0.28 12.02
CA LEU A 237 -9.00 -1.52 11.99
C LEU A 237 -8.69 -2.41 13.20
N CYS A 238 -7.43 -2.42 13.66
CA CYS A 238 -7.04 -3.11 14.89
C CYS A 238 -7.40 -2.34 16.17
N GLY A 239 -8.15 -1.24 16.08
CA GLY A 239 -8.57 -0.43 17.23
C GLY A 239 -7.42 0.36 17.88
N LYS A 240 -6.37 0.70 17.11
CA LYS A 240 -5.23 1.47 17.61
C LYS A 240 -5.39 2.95 17.33
N LYS A 241 -4.81 3.77 18.20
CA LYS A 241 -4.56 5.18 17.88
C LYS A 241 -3.48 5.27 16.81
N VAL A 242 -3.66 6.19 15.88
CA VAL A 242 -2.71 6.37 14.79
C VAL A 242 -2.12 7.77 14.80
N LEU A 243 -0.81 7.86 14.78
CA LEU A 243 -0.04 9.07 14.55
C LEU A 243 0.38 9.13 13.08
N GLN A 244 -0.23 10.05 12.34
CA GLN A 244 0.03 10.24 10.92
C GLN A 244 0.97 11.42 10.69
N PHE A 245 1.92 11.23 9.80
CA PHE A 245 2.75 12.30 9.26
C PHE A 245 2.38 12.56 7.79
N ASP A 246 2.10 13.81 7.45
CA ASP A 246 2.11 14.25 6.06
C ASP A 246 3.49 14.80 5.74
N VAL A 247 4.07 14.30 4.67
CA VAL A 247 5.39 14.68 4.20
C VAL A 247 5.33 15.22 2.77
N ASP A 248 6.32 16.04 2.37
CA ASP A 248 6.48 16.41 0.97
C ASP A 248 7.27 15.35 0.18
N LYS A 249 7.51 15.64 -1.09
CA LYS A 249 8.24 14.73 -1.98
C LYS A 249 9.72 14.53 -1.60
N GLU A 250 10.27 15.40 -0.77
CA GLU A 250 11.61 15.27 -0.18
C GLU A 250 11.60 14.56 1.19
N GLY A 251 10.44 14.10 1.66
CA GLY A 251 10.29 13.42 2.95
C GLY A 251 10.24 14.36 4.18
N LYS A 252 10.16 15.68 3.97
CA LYS A 252 10.07 16.66 5.06
C LYS A 252 8.66 16.68 5.64
N ILE A 253 8.56 16.63 6.97
CA ILE A 253 7.27 16.67 7.68
C ILE A 253 6.59 18.02 7.47
N LYS A 254 5.37 17.99 6.94
CA LYS A 254 4.49 19.16 6.76
C LYS A 254 3.48 19.27 7.89
N LYS A 255 2.93 18.16 8.33
CA LYS A 255 1.87 18.12 9.33
C LYS A 255 1.83 16.79 10.06
N VAL A 256 1.33 16.82 11.30
CA VAL A 256 1.15 15.64 12.15
C VAL A 256 -0.30 15.60 12.62
N TYR A 257 -0.93 14.43 12.57
CA TYR A 257 -2.32 14.20 12.94
C TYR A 257 -2.46 13.03 13.91
N TRP A 258 -3.50 13.08 14.71
CA TRP A 258 -3.97 11.96 15.52
C TRP A 258 -5.31 11.45 15.02
N HIS A 259 -5.43 10.14 14.88
CA HIS A 259 -6.67 9.43 14.56
C HIS A 259 -6.99 8.43 15.69
N GLN A 260 -8.28 8.25 15.99
CA GLN A 260 -8.77 7.34 17.03
C GLN A 260 -9.89 6.45 16.50
#